data_5b6c807dabfa12557ad1a35e7197ee09
#
_entry.id   5b6c807dabfa12557ad1a35e7197ee09
#
_cell.length_a   1.000
_cell.length_b   1.000
_cell.length_c   1.000
_cell.angle_alpha   90.00
_cell.angle_beta   90.00
_cell.angle_gamma   90.00
#
_symmetry.space_group_name_H-M   'P 1'
#
loop_
_entity.id
_entity.type
_entity.pdbx_description
1 polymer ?
#
loop_
_entity_poly.entity_id
_entity_poly.type
_entity_poly.pdbx_seq_one_letter_code
_entity_poly.pdbx_strand_id
1 'polypeptide(L)'
;MMGTILGSDVKKVVVACEAGMGSSVLLVSQLRQRLKDTGVVVEHSPVNRIPPDVDVVVCHRGLEARARGVVPDKVVVPFNMFLGDPAFDRLVKAIKEGGTLEG
;
A
#
# COMPACT_ATOMS: atom_id res chain seq x y z
N MET A 1 11.97 -7.02 -10.24
CA MET A 1 10.96 -8.06 -10.42
C MET A 1 9.68 -7.65 -9.71
N MET A 2 8.56 -7.78 -10.35
CA MET A 2 7.28 -7.42 -9.75
C MET A 2 6.80 -8.50 -8.80
N GLY A 3 6.24 -8.09 -7.65
CA GLY A 3 5.61 -9.01 -6.73
C GLY A 3 4.18 -9.31 -7.10
N THR A 4 3.67 -10.43 -6.64
CA THR A 4 2.27 -10.83 -6.79
C THR A 4 1.81 -11.43 -5.48
N ILE A 5 0.61 -11.06 -5.02
CA ILE A 5 0.05 -11.58 -3.78
C ILE A 5 -1.47 -11.69 -3.91
N LEU A 6 -2.04 -12.70 -3.27
CA LEU A 6 -3.49 -12.79 -3.14
C LEU A 6 -3.97 -11.84 -2.06
N GLY A 7 -5.10 -11.17 -2.31
CA GLY A 7 -5.66 -10.23 -1.33
C GLY A 7 -5.92 -10.89 0.02
N SER A 8 -6.32 -12.16 0.01
CA SER A 8 -6.53 -12.91 1.25
C SER A 8 -5.25 -13.18 2.04
N ASP A 9 -4.09 -13.06 1.41
CA ASP A 9 -2.80 -13.25 2.07
C ASP A 9 -2.21 -11.94 2.58
N VAL A 10 -2.83 -10.82 2.27
CA VAL A 10 -2.34 -9.51 2.72
C VAL A 10 -2.65 -9.34 4.20
N LYS A 11 -1.62 -9.11 5.00
CA LYS A 11 -1.73 -8.87 6.44
C LYS A 11 -1.31 -7.46 6.83
N LYS A 12 -0.37 -6.88 6.08
CA LYS A 12 0.17 -5.56 6.38
C LYS A 12 0.33 -4.73 5.12
N VAL A 13 -0.28 -3.56 5.13
CA VAL A 13 -0.17 -2.56 4.07
C VAL A 13 0.56 -1.34 4.63
N VAL A 14 1.57 -0.87 3.94
CA VAL A 14 2.31 0.33 4.33
C VAL A 14 2.13 1.40 3.27
N VAL A 15 1.72 2.59 3.71
CA VAL A 15 1.69 3.77 2.86
C VAL A 15 3.06 4.43 2.95
N ALA A 16 3.83 4.33 1.89
CA ALA A 16 5.16 4.91 1.84
C ALA A 16 5.07 6.36 1.35
N CYS A 17 5.74 7.27 2.04
CA CYS A 17 5.69 8.69 1.72
C CYS A 17 7.04 9.35 1.98
N GLU A 18 7.16 10.60 1.56
CA GLU A 18 8.29 11.41 1.94
C GLU A 18 8.12 11.90 3.37
N ALA A 19 9.23 12.07 4.08
CA ALA A 19 9.20 12.54 5.45
C ALA A 19 8.54 13.93 5.53
N GLY A 20 7.62 14.08 6.48
CA GLY A 20 6.95 15.35 6.70
C GLY A 20 5.66 15.57 5.93
N MET A 21 5.21 14.62 5.11
CA MET A 21 3.96 14.75 4.38
C MET A 21 2.78 14.33 5.25
N GLY A 22 1.91 15.29 5.58
CA GLY A 22 0.73 15.03 6.40
C GLY A 22 -0.39 14.29 5.70
N SER A 23 -0.46 14.38 4.37
CA SER A 23 -1.52 13.74 3.59
C SER A 23 -1.49 12.21 3.66
N SER A 24 -0.33 11.61 3.91
CA SER A 24 -0.22 10.17 4.07
C SER A 24 -0.92 9.66 5.32
N VAL A 25 -0.98 10.47 6.37
CA VAL A 25 -1.70 10.12 7.60
C VAL A 25 -3.19 10.01 7.33
N LEU A 26 -3.74 10.94 6.56
CA LEU A 26 -5.15 10.90 6.17
C LEU A 26 -5.46 9.65 5.33
N LEU A 27 -4.58 9.33 4.40
CA LEU A 27 -4.74 8.15 3.55
C LEU A 27 -4.71 6.86 4.39
N VAL A 28 -3.79 6.76 5.34
CA VAL A 28 -3.72 5.62 6.26
C VAL A 28 -5.04 5.48 7.02
N SER A 29 -5.56 6.58 7.54
CA SER A 29 -6.83 6.58 8.28
C SER A 29 -7.98 6.06 7.42
N GLN A 30 -8.07 6.50 6.17
CA GLN A 30 -9.10 6.05 5.25
C GLN A 30 -8.99 4.57 4.94
N LEU A 31 -7.78 4.09 4.66
CA LEU A 31 -7.56 2.67 4.38
C LEU A 31 -7.85 1.80 5.59
N ARG A 32 -7.47 2.24 6.79
CA ARG A 32 -7.79 1.52 8.02
C ARG A 32 -9.29 1.36 8.19
N GLN A 33 -10.05 2.42 7.91
CA GLN A 33 -11.49 2.39 8.04
C GLN A 33 -12.12 1.44 7.01
N ARG A 34 -11.65 1.47 5.78
CA ARG A 34 -12.17 0.61 4.73
C ARG A 34 -11.82 -0.87 4.93
N LEU A 35 -10.69 -1.15 5.60
CA LEU A 35 -10.18 -2.51 5.79
C LEU A 35 -10.35 -3.03 7.22
N LYS A 36 -11.09 -2.33 8.05
CA LYS A 36 -11.23 -2.68 9.48
C LYS A 36 -11.78 -4.08 9.73
N ASP A 37 -12.60 -4.59 8.83
CA ASP A 37 -13.23 -5.91 8.97
C ASP A 37 -12.34 -7.05 8.47
N THR A 38 -11.21 -6.74 7.87
CA THR A 38 -10.31 -7.72 7.26
C THR A 38 -9.17 -8.16 8.17
N GLY A 39 -8.92 -7.41 9.25
CA GLY A 39 -7.78 -7.66 10.13
C GLY A 39 -6.44 -7.17 9.56
N VAL A 40 -6.44 -6.53 8.40
CA VAL A 40 -5.22 -6.00 7.78
C VAL A 40 -4.72 -4.79 8.57
N VAL A 41 -3.43 -4.79 8.87
CA VAL A 41 -2.76 -3.67 9.51
C VAL A 41 -2.35 -2.65 8.45
N VAL A 42 -2.70 -1.40 8.63
CA VAL A 42 -2.30 -0.31 7.73
C VAL A 42 -1.44 0.69 8.51
N GLU A 43 -0.25 0.94 8.03
CA GLU A 43 0.70 1.86 8.66
C GLU A 43 1.28 2.79 7.61
N HIS A 44 1.93 3.88 8.03
CA HIS A 44 2.71 4.70 7.12
C HIS A 44 4.18 4.67 7.52
N SER A 45 5.06 4.92 6.54
CA SER A 45 6.49 4.90 6.74
C SER A 45 7.15 5.79 5.71
N PRO A 46 8.29 6.40 6.01
CA PRO A 46 9.12 7.01 4.97
C PRO A 46 9.49 5.95 3.93
N VAL A 47 9.54 6.35 2.67
CA VAL A 47 9.76 5.42 1.56
C VAL A 47 11.08 4.64 1.69
N ASN A 48 12.09 5.25 2.28
CA ASN A 48 13.40 4.61 2.47
C ASN A 48 13.50 3.76 3.74
N ARG A 49 12.41 3.64 4.50
CA ARG A 49 12.36 2.87 5.75
C ARG A 49 11.18 1.89 5.78
N ILE A 50 10.76 1.44 4.63
CA ILE A 50 9.66 0.47 4.54
C ILE A 50 10.07 -0.81 5.27
N PRO A 51 9.25 -1.31 6.22
CA PRO A 51 9.61 -2.52 6.96
C PRO A 51 9.59 -3.75 6.04
N PRO A 52 10.51 -4.70 6.26
CA PRO A 52 10.61 -5.89 5.39
C PRO A 52 9.45 -6.87 5.53
N ASP A 53 8.66 -6.76 6.58
CA ASP A 53 7.50 -7.64 6.81
C ASP A 53 6.22 -7.14 6.13
N VAL A 54 6.31 -6.08 5.35
CA VAL A 54 5.17 -5.55 4.61
C VAL A 54 4.75 -6.52 3.49
N ASP A 55 3.45 -6.58 3.23
CA ASP A 55 2.93 -7.37 2.12
C ASP A 55 2.67 -6.50 0.89
N VAL A 56 2.10 -5.31 1.09
CA VAL A 56 1.77 -4.37 0.02
C VAL A 56 2.22 -2.97 0.42
N VAL A 57 2.89 -2.30 -0.50
CA VAL A 57 3.29 -0.90 -0.33
C VAL A 57 2.42 -0.05 -1.23
N VAL A 58 1.82 1.00 -0.66
CA VAL A 58 1.06 1.99 -1.41
C VAL A 58 1.85 3.29 -1.39
N CYS A 59 2.13 3.85 -2.54
CA CYS A 59 2.91 5.08 -2.62
C CYS A 59 2.47 5.94 -3.79
N HIS A 60 2.77 7.23 -3.71
CA HIS A 60 2.57 8.11 -4.85
C HIS A 60 3.45 7.64 -6.01
N ARG A 61 2.94 7.80 -7.24
CA ARG A 61 3.67 7.37 -8.43
C ARG A 61 5.10 7.91 -8.49
N GLY A 62 5.31 9.13 -8.02
CA GLY A 62 6.65 9.73 -7.98
C GLY A 62 7.64 9.03 -7.06
N LEU A 63 7.16 8.18 -6.15
CA LEU A 63 7.99 7.43 -5.22
C LEU A 63 8.08 5.94 -5.57
N GLU A 64 7.42 5.52 -6.63
CA GLU A 64 7.34 4.10 -7.01
C GLU A 64 8.72 3.46 -7.17
N ALA A 65 9.62 4.12 -7.90
CA ALA A 65 10.95 3.58 -8.15
C ALA A 65 11.74 3.40 -6.85
N ARG A 66 11.62 4.34 -5.92
CA ARG A 66 12.28 4.23 -4.61
C ARG A 66 11.71 3.07 -3.80
N ALA A 67 10.38 2.95 -3.76
CA ALA A 67 9.74 1.87 -3.02
C ALA A 67 10.15 0.51 -3.56
N ARG A 68 10.19 0.35 -4.87
CA ARG A 68 10.62 -0.90 -5.50
C ARG A 68 12.10 -1.20 -5.22
N GLY A 69 12.92 -0.17 -5.08
CA GLY A 69 14.32 -0.34 -4.71
C GLY A 69 14.51 -0.81 -3.27
N VAL A 70 13.61 -0.40 -2.37
CA VAL A 70 13.69 -0.79 -0.96
C VAL A 70 13.10 -2.19 -0.73
N VAL A 71 12.00 -2.51 -1.39
CA VAL A 71 11.30 -3.79 -1.23
C VAL A 71 10.99 -4.41 -2.60
N PRO A 72 12.01 -4.87 -3.34
CA PRO A 72 11.82 -5.34 -4.72
C PRO A 72 10.94 -6.58 -4.83
N ASP A 73 10.81 -7.35 -3.76
CA ASP A 73 10.02 -8.59 -3.74
C ASP A 73 8.58 -8.38 -3.33
N LYS A 74 8.19 -7.14 -3.00
CA LYS A 74 6.85 -6.86 -2.51
C LYS A 74 6.00 -6.21 -3.59
N VAL A 75 4.67 -6.28 -3.41
CA VAL A 75 3.73 -5.62 -4.29
C VAL A 75 3.73 -4.12 -3.99
N VAL A 76 3.97 -3.32 -5.00
CA VAL A 76 3.94 -1.85 -4.89
C VAL A 76 2.77 -1.35 -5.73
N VAL A 77 1.85 -0.63 -5.09
CA VAL A 77 0.66 -0.07 -5.73
C VAL A 77 0.84 1.45 -5.81
N PRO A 78 1.18 2.00 -6.98
CA PRO A 78 1.30 3.45 -7.12
C PRO A 78 -0.08 4.10 -7.30
N PHE A 79 -0.22 5.31 -6.80
CA PHE A 79 -1.41 6.12 -7.01
C PHE A 79 -1.02 7.52 -7.48
N ASN A 80 -1.96 8.21 -8.13
CA ASN A 80 -1.74 9.57 -8.63
C ASN A 80 -2.40 10.62 -7.73
N MET A 81 -3.48 10.26 -7.07
CA MET A 81 -4.26 11.17 -6.23
C MET A 81 -4.45 10.58 -4.84
N PHE A 82 -4.32 11.41 -3.82
CA PHE A 82 -4.54 10.95 -2.44
C PHE A 82 -6.00 10.62 -2.14
N LEU A 83 -6.93 11.21 -2.89
CA LEU A 83 -8.36 10.97 -2.71
C LEU A 83 -8.97 10.54 -4.03
N GLY A 84 -9.78 9.48 -3.98
CA GLY A 84 -10.57 9.03 -5.12
C GLY A 84 -9.80 8.29 -6.21
N ASP A 85 -8.55 7.92 -5.96
CA ASP A 85 -7.78 7.18 -6.95
C ASP A 85 -8.30 5.74 -7.07
N PRO A 86 -8.54 5.23 -8.31
CA PRO A 86 -9.00 3.86 -8.51
C PRO A 86 -8.06 2.80 -7.94
N ALA A 87 -6.78 3.12 -7.74
CA ALA A 87 -5.81 2.19 -7.17
C ALA A 87 -6.23 1.72 -5.77
N PHE A 88 -6.81 2.62 -4.97
CA PHE A 88 -7.28 2.27 -3.62
C PHE A 88 -8.48 1.35 -3.68
N ASP A 89 -9.39 1.58 -4.61
CA ASP A 89 -10.57 0.74 -4.77
C ASP A 89 -10.16 -0.67 -5.19
N ARG A 90 -9.21 -0.79 -6.10
CA ARG A 90 -8.69 -2.10 -6.52
C ARG A 90 -8.00 -2.83 -5.37
N LEU A 91 -7.21 -2.11 -4.58
CA LEU A 91 -6.53 -2.68 -3.42
C LEU A 91 -7.54 -3.20 -2.39
N VAL A 92 -8.49 -2.38 -2.01
CA VAL A 92 -9.50 -2.75 -1.02
C VAL A 92 -10.35 -3.92 -1.52
N LYS A 93 -10.76 -3.87 -2.78
CA LYS A 93 -11.55 -4.94 -3.39
C LYS A 93 -10.79 -6.26 -3.39
N ALA A 94 -9.53 -6.24 -3.80
CA ALA A 94 -8.71 -7.46 -3.83
C ALA A 94 -8.56 -8.06 -2.44
N ILE A 95 -8.33 -7.23 -1.43
CA ILE A 95 -8.17 -7.70 -0.05
C ILE A 95 -9.47 -8.30 0.48
N LYS A 96 -10.61 -7.64 0.22
CA LYS A 96 -11.91 -8.11 0.73
C LYS A 96 -12.43 -9.33 -0.01
N GLU A 97 -12.17 -9.44 -1.30
CA GLU A 97 -12.70 -10.51 -2.15
C GLU A 97 -11.68 -11.60 -2.46
N GLY A 98 -10.46 -11.47 -1.99
CA GLY A 98 -9.41 -12.45 -2.24
C GLY A 98 -8.83 -12.41 -3.64
N GLY A 99 -8.96 -11.28 -4.34
CA GLY A 99 -8.40 -11.12 -5.68
C GLY A 99 -6.88 -11.03 -5.67
N THR A 100 -6.28 -11.10 -6.86
CA THR A 100 -4.82 -11.02 -7.02
C THR A 100 -4.36 -9.57 -7.13
N LEU A 101 -3.29 -9.24 -6.43
CA LEU A 101 -2.60 -7.95 -6.54
C LEU A 101 -1.24 -8.15 -7.19
N GLU A 102 -0.94 -7.31 -8.17
CA GLU A 102 0.34 -7.31 -8.88
C GLU A 102 0.96 -5.92 -8.81
N GLY A 103 2.26 -5.89 -8.73
CA GLY A 103 2.92 -4.59 -8.72
C GLY A 103 4.43 -4.60 -8.69
#